data_3db56828cbd520c465f2038081572f7c
#
_entry.id   3db56828cbd520c465f2038081572f7c
#
_cell.length_a   1.000
_cell.length_b   1.000
_cell.length_c   1.000
_cell.angle_alpha   90.00
_cell.angle_beta   90.00
_cell.angle_gamma   90.00
#
_symmetry.space_group_name_H-M   'P 1'
#
loop_
_entity.id
_entity.type
_entity.pdbx_description
1 polymer ?
#
loop_
_entity_poly.entity_id
_entity_poly.type
_entity_poly.pdbx_seq_one_letter_code
_entity_poly.pdbx_strand_id
1 'polypeptide(L)'
;MKFFSLASMLLIGCFSLSTAQAQFAKPEDAIKYRQSALSVMGTHFSRLAGMAQGKIPYDAKAAADNAAVVEFMSKLPWTAFGEGTDQGGNTKAKPEVWSDNAKFKDAADKMQAEVLKLSAAAKTGKLDDLKAAVSATGGTCKNCHDNFRNK
;
A
#
# COMPACT_ATOMS: atom_id res chain seq x y z
N MET A 1 52.89 -35.80 -40.55
CA MET A 1 52.57 -34.40 -40.15
C MET A 1 51.11 -34.30 -40.04
N LYS A 2 50.56 -34.20 -38.78
CA LYS A 2 49.10 -34.14 -38.48
C LYS A 2 48.84 -32.76 -37.93
N PHE A 3 48.04 -31.94 -38.64
CA PHE A 3 47.61 -30.64 -38.21
C PHE A 3 46.35 -30.81 -37.36
N PHE A 4 46.46 -30.50 -36.08
CA PHE A 4 45.27 -30.35 -35.17
C PHE A 4 44.76 -28.92 -35.29
N SER A 5 43.54 -28.79 -35.82
CA SER A 5 42.83 -27.54 -35.87
C SER A 5 42.03 -27.38 -34.56
N LEU A 6 42.40 -26.42 -33.68
CA LEU A 6 41.63 -26.02 -32.52
C LEU A 6 40.52 -25.05 -32.97
N ALA A 7 39.29 -25.52 -33.00
CA ALA A 7 38.12 -24.64 -33.15
C ALA A 7 37.75 -24.08 -31.77
N SER A 8 38.08 -22.81 -31.53
CA SER A 8 37.61 -22.06 -30.35
C SER A 8 36.14 -21.69 -30.51
N MET A 9 35.30 -22.35 -29.72
CA MET A 9 33.86 -22.10 -29.65
C MET A 9 33.63 -20.95 -28.66
N LEU A 10 33.41 -19.74 -29.20
CA LEU A 10 33.01 -18.56 -28.39
C LEU A 10 31.54 -18.73 -27.96
N LEU A 11 31.33 -19.05 -26.69
CA LEU A 11 30.02 -18.99 -26.06
C LEU A 11 29.68 -17.52 -25.77
N ILE A 12 28.86 -16.93 -26.64
CA ILE A 12 28.24 -15.61 -26.40
C ILE A 12 27.07 -15.84 -25.44
N GLY A 13 27.31 -15.59 -24.13
CA GLY A 13 26.26 -15.57 -23.13
C GLY A 13 25.34 -14.38 -23.37
N CYS A 14 24.14 -14.63 -23.89
CA CYS A 14 23.08 -13.64 -23.90
C CYS A 14 22.67 -13.32 -22.45
N PHE A 15 23.20 -12.22 -21.89
CA PHE A 15 22.65 -11.60 -20.70
C PHE A 15 21.29 -10.99 -21.08
N SER A 16 20.21 -11.72 -20.79
CA SER A 16 18.86 -11.17 -20.84
C SER A 16 18.74 -10.12 -19.74
N LEU A 17 18.90 -8.85 -20.07
CA LEU A 17 18.52 -7.73 -19.23
C LEU A 17 16.99 -7.77 -19.09
N SER A 18 16.50 -8.39 -18.00
CA SER A 18 15.11 -8.26 -17.60
C SER A 18 14.87 -6.80 -17.26
N THR A 19 14.36 -6.04 -18.21
CA THR A 19 13.81 -4.72 -17.92
C THR A 19 12.58 -4.95 -17.03
N ALA A 20 12.71 -4.63 -15.73
CA ALA A 20 11.56 -4.50 -14.87
C ALA A 20 10.67 -3.43 -15.51
N GLN A 21 9.60 -3.86 -16.20
CA GLN A 21 8.62 -2.93 -16.74
C GLN A 21 8.00 -2.19 -15.56
N ALA A 22 8.14 -0.86 -15.56
CA ALA A 22 7.44 -0.03 -14.60
C ALA A 22 5.93 -0.31 -14.75
N GLN A 23 5.25 -0.61 -13.66
CA GLN A 23 3.81 -0.90 -13.63
C GLN A 23 2.97 0.27 -14.19
N PHE A 24 3.53 1.47 -14.21
CA PHE A 24 2.90 2.70 -14.69
C PHE A 24 3.73 3.30 -15.82
N ALA A 25 3.05 3.74 -16.88
CA ALA A 25 3.70 4.35 -18.04
C ALA A 25 4.33 5.73 -17.73
N LYS A 26 3.76 6.45 -16.74
CA LYS A 26 4.22 7.77 -16.31
C LYS A 26 4.18 7.90 -14.80
N PRO A 27 5.08 8.70 -14.19
CA PRO A 27 5.05 8.97 -12.75
C PRO A 27 3.71 9.52 -12.25
N GLU A 28 3.06 10.38 -13.03
CA GLU A 28 1.77 10.98 -12.68
C GLU A 28 0.66 9.95 -12.57
N ASP A 29 0.69 8.89 -13.39
CA ASP A 29 -0.28 7.79 -13.32
C ASP A 29 -0.10 6.99 -12.03
N ALA A 30 1.13 6.76 -11.59
CA ALA A 30 1.44 6.13 -10.32
C ALA A 30 0.94 7.00 -9.14
N ILE A 31 1.21 8.31 -9.18
CA ILE A 31 0.76 9.26 -8.16
C ILE A 31 -0.77 9.24 -8.06
N LYS A 32 -1.46 9.33 -9.20
CA LYS A 32 -2.92 9.30 -9.26
C LYS A 32 -3.48 7.97 -8.74
N TYR A 33 -2.86 6.86 -9.12
CA TYR A 33 -3.26 5.52 -8.68
C TYR A 33 -3.20 5.38 -7.15
N ARG A 34 -2.04 5.70 -6.53
CA ARG A 34 -1.90 5.58 -5.07
C ARG A 34 -2.84 6.52 -4.31
N GLN A 35 -3.04 7.74 -4.82
CA GLN A 35 -3.98 8.70 -4.23
C GLN A 35 -5.42 8.18 -4.29
N SER A 36 -5.83 7.62 -5.44
CA SER A 36 -7.16 7.05 -5.61
C SER A 36 -7.38 5.85 -4.69
N ALA A 37 -6.42 4.92 -4.61
CA ALA A 37 -6.48 3.76 -3.73
C ALA A 37 -6.60 4.17 -2.26
N LEU A 38 -5.75 5.11 -1.81
CA LEU A 38 -5.78 5.63 -0.45
C LEU A 38 -7.07 6.43 -0.15
N SER A 39 -7.63 7.13 -1.12
CA SER A 39 -8.90 7.86 -0.99
C SER A 39 -10.08 6.91 -0.78
N VAL A 40 -10.17 5.85 -1.59
CA VAL A 40 -11.21 4.83 -1.43
C VAL A 40 -11.07 4.14 -0.07
N MET A 41 -9.86 3.71 0.29
CA MET A 41 -9.59 3.10 1.59
C MET A 41 -10.02 4.02 2.75
N GLY A 42 -9.63 5.30 2.70
CA GLY A 42 -9.97 6.29 3.72
C GLY A 42 -11.47 6.54 3.84
N THR A 43 -12.20 6.55 2.71
CA THR A 43 -13.66 6.71 2.71
C THR A 43 -14.34 5.55 3.43
N HIS A 44 -13.96 4.31 3.14
CA HIS A 44 -14.53 3.12 3.79
C HIS A 44 -14.12 3.03 5.26
N PHE A 45 -12.86 3.36 5.60
CA PHE A 45 -12.42 3.45 6.99
C PHE A 45 -13.19 4.51 7.78
N SER A 46 -13.47 5.67 7.18
CA SER A 46 -14.24 6.75 7.83
C SER A 46 -15.67 6.32 8.20
N ARG A 47 -16.31 5.45 7.41
CA ARG A 47 -17.62 4.88 7.75
C ARG A 47 -17.51 3.96 8.97
N LEU A 48 -16.47 3.11 9.03
CA LEU A 48 -16.21 2.27 10.21
C LEU A 48 -15.97 3.13 11.46
N ALA A 49 -15.17 4.19 11.32
CA ALA A 49 -14.91 5.14 12.39
C ALA A 49 -16.20 5.87 12.84
N GLY A 50 -17.08 6.22 11.91
CA GLY A 50 -18.39 6.81 12.21
C GLY A 50 -19.27 5.87 13.04
N MET A 51 -19.32 4.58 12.70
CA MET A 51 -20.04 3.57 13.48
C MET A 51 -19.40 3.37 14.86
N ALA A 52 -18.07 3.24 14.93
CA ALA A 52 -17.35 3.07 16.18
C ALA A 52 -17.52 4.25 17.16
N GLN A 53 -17.67 5.47 16.63
CA GLN A 53 -17.86 6.70 17.40
C GLN A 53 -19.35 7.02 17.67
N GLY A 54 -20.28 6.19 17.20
CA GLY A 54 -21.72 6.47 17.36
C GLY A 54 -22.25 7.63 16.52
N LYS A 55 -21.47 8.14 15.54
CA LYS A 55 -21.89 9.23 14.64
C LYS A 55 -22.87 8.76 13.57
N ILE A 56 -22.83 7.49 13.23
CA ILE A 56 -23.79 6.79 12.38
C ILE A 56 -24.22 5.50 13.07
N PRO A 57 -25.46 5.03 12.85
CA PRO A 57 -25.93 3.78 13.43
C PRO A 57 -25.00 2.61 13.08
N TYR A 58 -24.77 1.72 14.04
CA TYR A 58 -24.01 0.51 13.81
C TYR A 58 -24.85 -0.49 13.01
N ASP A 59 -24.29 -0.98 11.92
CA ASP A 59 -24.79 -2.09 11.12
C ASP A 59 -23.66 -3.10 10.91
N ALA A 60 -23.83 -4.30 11.42
CA ALA A 60 -22.78 -5.34 11.40
C ALA A 60 -22.41 -5.77 9.96
N LYS A 61 -23.41 -5.87 9.07
CA LYS A 61 -23.16 -6.23 7.67
C LYS A 61 -22.41 -5.11 6.96
N ALA A 62 -22.85 -3.88 7.09
CA ALA A 62 -22.17 -2.73 6.50
C ALA A 62 -20.74 -2.57 7.07
N ALA A 63 -20.52 -2.85 8.35
CA ALA A 63 -19.19 -2.83 8.95
C ALA A 63 -18.29 -3.88 8.31
N ALA A 64 -18.74 -5.12 8.15
CA ALA A 64 -17.98 -6.19 7.52
C ALA A 64 -17.66 -5.86 6.04
N ASP A 65 -18.63 -5.35 5.27
CA ASP A 65 -18.45 -4.97 3.87
C ASP A 65 -17.42 -3.82 3.73
N ASN A 66 -17.50 -2.78 4.56
CA ASN A 66 -16.54 -1.68 4.54
C ASN A 66 -15.13 -2.14 4.95
N ALA A 67 -15.01 -3.01 5.97
CA ALA A 67 -13.72 -3.55 6.39
C ALA A 67 -13.08 -4.41 5.30
N ALA A 68 -13.84 -5.18 4.55
CA ALA A 68 -13.35 -5.96 3.41
C ALA A 68 -12.77 -5.04 2.30
N VAL A 69 -13.42 -3.91 2.01
CA VAL A 69 -12.88 -2.92 1.06
C VAL A 69 -11.58 -2.31 1.59
N VAL A 70 -11.53 -1.92 2.87
CA VAL A 70 -10.30 -1.39 3.50
C VAL A 70 -9.17 -2.42 3.40
N GLU A 71 -9.45 -3.69 3.68
CA GLU A 71 -8.46 -4.78 3.59
C GLU A 71 -7.92 -4.93 2.17
N PHE A 72 -8.79 -4.97 1.17
CA PHE A 72 -8.37 -5.09 -0.22
C PHE A 72 -7.53 -3.88 -0.66
N MET A 73 -8.04 -2.67 -0.42
CA MET A 73 -7.39 -1.43 -0.83
C MET A 73 -6.07 -1.19 -0.11
N SER A 74 -5.88 -1.71 1.11
CA SER A 74 -4.64 -1.58 1.87
C SER A 74 -3.41 -2.20 1.21
N LYS A 75 -3.61 -3.08 0.23
CA LYS A 75 -2.55 -3.81 -0.48
C LYS A 75 -2.07 -3.09 -1.76
N LEU A 76 -2.87 -2.16 -2.27
CA LEU A 76 -2.70 -1.63 -3.63
C LEU A 76 -1.68 -0.49 -3.79
N PRO A 77 -1.56 0.51 -2.88
CA PRO A 77 -0.87 1.76 -3.21
C PRO A 77 0.66 1.64 -3.26
N TRP A 78 1.25 0.58 -2.71
CA TRP A 78 2.67 0.52 -2.37
C TRP A 78 3.59 0.45 -3.59
N THR A 79 3.18 -0.26 -4.64
CA THR A 79 3.92 -0.34 -5.91
C THR A 79 3.97 0.99 -6.68
N ALA A 80 3.12 1.94 -6.29
CA ALA A 80 3.03 3.27 -6.89
C ALA A 80 3.90 4.34 -6.18
N PHE A 81 4.81 3.92 -5.29
CA PHE A 81 5.83 4.77 -4.67
C PHE A 81 7.23 4.48 -5.23
N GLY A 82 7.32 4.12 -6.52
CA GLY A 82 8.58 3.86 -7.21
C GLY A 82 9.40 5.14 -7.44
N GLU A 83 10.60 4.96 -7.97
CA GLU A 83 11.51 6.05 -8.35
C GLU A 83 10.83 7.04 -9.31
N GLY A 84 11.12 8.33 -9.15
CA GLY A 84 10.55 9.40 -9.98
C GLY A 84 9.11 9.78 -9.66
N THR A 85 8.48 9.17 -8.63
CA THR A 85 7.10 9.50 -8.21
C THR A 85 7.04 10.38 -6.96
N ASP A 86 8.18 10.96 -6.58
CA ASP A 86 8.37 11.91 -5.47
C ASP A 86 7.99 13.35 -5.86
N GLN A 87 7.94 13.63 -7.14
CA GLN A 87 7.64 14.95 -7.71
C GLN A 87 6.53 14.86 -8.76
N GLY A 88 5.97 16.02 -9.08
CA GLY A 88 4.89 16.12 -10.05
C GLY A 88 3.49 15.93 -9.48
N GLY A 89 2.48 16.32 -10.25
CA GLY A 89 1.10 16.31 -9.80
C GLY A 89 0.90 17.14 -8.54
N ASN A 90 -0.03 16.67 -7.69
CA ASN A 90 -0.31 17.25 -6.38
C ASN A 90 0.09 16.28 -5.25
N THR A 91 1.21 15.57 -5.41
CA THR A 91 1.66 14.63 -4.38
C THR A 91 1.95 15.33 -3.06
N LYS A 92 1.47 14.74 -1.98
CA LYS A 92 1.78 15.15 -0.60
C LYS A 92 2.75 14.19 0.08
N ALA A 93 3.31 13.23 -0.63
CA ALA A 93 4.34 12.35 -0.08
C ALA A 93 5.60 13.18 0.24
N LYS A 94 6.16 12.96 1.43
CA LYS A 94 7.42 13.56 1.82
C LYS A 94 8.60 12.83 1.18
N PRO A 95 9.76 13.48 0.99
CA PRO A 95 10.97 12.82 0.47
C PRO A 95 11.40 11.59 1.28
N GLU A 96 11.07 11.53 2.56
CA GLU A 96 11.37 10.43 3.48
C GLU A 96 10.75 9.09 3.05
N VAL A 97 9.71 9.11 2.22
CA VAL A 97 9.15 7.88 1.60
C VAL A 97 10.21 7.12 0.82
N TRP A 98 11.11 7.83 0.16
CA TRP A 98 12.18 7.26 -0.69
C TRP A 98 13.52 7.22 0.04
N SER A 99 13.88 8.27 0.80
CA SER A 99 15.16 8.35 1.50
C SER A 99 15.21 7.44 2.75
N ASP A 100 14.07 7.13 3.38
CA ASP A 100 13.95 6.20 4.51
C ASP A 100 12.92 5.10 4.18
N ASN A 101 13.10 4.48 3.02
CA ASN A 101 12.15 3.50 2.48
C ASN A 101 11.90 2.31 3.42
N ALA A 102 12.91 1.91 4.20
CA ALA A 102 12.75 0.83 5.17
C ALA A 102 11.71 1.16 6.25
N LYS A 103 11.74 2.38 6.79
CA LYS A 103 10.72 2.83 7.76
C LYS A 103 9.35 3.06 7.12
N PHE A 104 9.33 3.55 5.88
CA PHE A 104 8.07 3.68 5.15
C PHE A 104 7.40 2.33 4.94
N LYS A 105 8.18 1.32 4.51
CA LYS A 105 7.71 -0.04 4.35
C LYS A 105 7.22 -0.64 5.67
N ASP A 106 7.98 -0.49 6.76
CA ASP A 106 7.58 -0.95 8.10
C ASP A 106 6.25 -0.32 8.55
N ALA A 107 6.06 0.98 8.30
CA ALA A 107 4.80 1.66 8.61
C ALA A 107 3.63 1.11 7.77
N ALA A 108 3.87 0.80 6.50
CA ALA A 108 2.89 0.17 5.62
C ALA A 108 2.52 -1.24 6.09
N ASP A 109 3.51 -2.06 6.43
CA ASP A 109 3.33 -3.43 6.91
C ASP A 109 2.55 -3.45 8.25
N LYS A 110 2.88 -2.56 9.18
CA LYS A 110 2.14 -2.38 10.45
C LYS A 110 0.69 -1.99 10.21
N MET A 111 0.44 -1.06 9.30
CA MET A 111 -0.92 -0.66 8.96
C MET A 111 -1.70 -1.83 8.36
N GLN A 112 -1.13 -2.59 7.43
CA GLN A 112 -1.78 -3.77 6.84
C GLN A 112 -2.08 -4.84 7.89
N ALA A 113 -1.18 -5.07 8.84
CA ALA A 113 -1.41 -6.01 9.94
C ALA A 113 -2.61 -5.59 10.82
N GLU A 114 -2.75 -4.30 11.16
CA GLU A 114 -3.92 -3.81 11.91
C GLU A 114 -5.21 -3.85 11.06
N VAL A 115 -5.13 -3.63 9.75
CA VAL A 115 -6.28 -3.76 8.84
C VAL A 115 -6.79 -5.21 8.78
N LEU A 116 -5.92 -6.21 8.82
CA LEU A 116 -6.35 -7.61 8.92
C LEU A 116 -7.12 -7.88 10.22
N LYS A 117 -6.66 -7.33 11.35
CA LYS A 117 -7.39 -7.42 12.62
C LYS A 117 -8.71 -6.68 12.58
N LEU A 118 -8.77 -5.51 11.92
CA LEU A 118 -10.00 -4.75 11.70
C LEU A 118 -11.02 -5.58 10.90
N SER A 119 -10.58 -6.23 9.83
CA SER A 119 -11.44 -7.11 9.02
C SER A 119 -11.98 -8.28 9.85
N ALA A 120 -11.15 -8.90 10.68
CA ALA A 120 -11.57 -9.98 11.58
C ALA A 120 -12.56 -9.47 12.63
N ALA A 121 -12.29 -8.34 13.27
CA ALA A 121 -13.17 -7.73 14.28
C ALA A 121 -14.53 -7.34 13.71
N ALA A 122 -14.58 -6.77 12.50
CA ALA A 122 -15.83 -6.42 11.85
C ALA A 122 -16.72 -7.64 11.57
N LYS A 123 -16.12 -8.80 11.29
CA LYS A 123 -16.84 -10.07 11.05
C LYS A 123 -17.45 -10.69 12.29
N THR A 124 -17.02 -10.28 13.50
CA THR A 124 -17.65 -10.77 14.76
C THR A 124 -19.07 -10.25 14.96
N GLY A 125 -19.44 -9.17 14.28
CA GLY A 125 -20.73 -8.50 14.46
C GLY A 125 -20.86 -7.75 15.79
N LYS A 126 -19.76 -7.58 16.55
CA LYS A 126 -19.76 -6.90 17.85
C LYS A 126 -19.20 -5.48 17.72
N LEU A 127 -19.96 -4.49 18.14
CA LEU A 127 -19.55 -3.09 18.08
C LEU A 127 -18.26 -2.82 18.88
N ASP A 128 -18.09 -3.45 20.04
CA ASP A 128 -16.91 -3.19 20.88
C ASP A 128 -15.63 -3.74 20.26
N ASP A 129 -15.68 -4.89 19.58
CA ASP A 129 -14.55 -5.42 18.80
C ASP A 129 -14.19 -4.44 17.68
N LEU A 130 -15.21 -3.91 16.99
CA LEU A 130 -15.01 -2.90 15.94
C LEU A 130 -14.36 -1.63 16.49
N LYS A 131 -14.83 -1.10 17.61
CA LYS A 131 -14.27 0.11 18.25
C LYS A 131 -12.78 -0.04 18.55
N ALA A 132 -12.39 -1.16 19.18
CA ALA A 132 -10.99 -1.43 19.50
C ALA A 132 -10.11 -1.49 18.24
N ALA A 133 -10.55 -2.22 17.22
CA ALA A 133 -9.81 -2.39 15.98
C ALA A 133 -9.73 -1.09 15.15
N VAL A 134 -10.79 -0.29 15.10
CA VAL A 134 -10.80 1.05 14.46
C VAL A 134 -9.79 1.97 15.13
N SER A 135 -9.73 1.99 16.47
CA SER A 135 -8.76 2.82 17.20
C SER A 135 -7.32 2.41 16.88
N ALA A 136 -7.02 1.12 16.90
CA ALA A 136 -5.68 0.61 16.60
C ALA A 136 -5.27 0.91 15.16
N THR A 137 -6.13 0.60 14.18
CA THR A 137 -5.89 0.89 12.76
C THR A 137 -5.69 2.39 12.50
N GLY A 138 -6.55 3.24 13.10
CA GLY A 138 -6.45 4.70 13.00
C GLY A 138 -5.11 5.23 13.53
N GLY A 139 -4.58 4.63 14.59
CA GLY A 139 -3.26 4.94 15.13
C GLY A 139 -2.13 4.69 14.12
N THR A 140 -2.16 3.59 13.40
CA THR A 140 -1.15 3.29 12.36
C THR A 140 -1.26 4.23 11.16
N CYS A 141 -2.50 4.56 10.73
CA CYS A 141 -2.72 5.55 9.67
C CYS A 141 -2.14 6.91 10.05
N LYS A 142 -2.43 7.37 11.28
CA LYS A 142 -1.90 8.64 11.79
C LYS A 142 -0.37 8.65 11.84
N ASN A 143 0.23 7.60 12.38
CA ASN A 143 1.69 7.49 12.48
C ASN A 143 2.37 7.58 11.09
N CYS A 144 1.83 6.86 10.09
CA CYS A 144 2.34 6.94 8.72
C CYS A 144 2.19 8.36 8.14
N HIS A 145 1.03 8.99 8.32
CA HIS A 145 0.78 10.35 7.82
C HIS A 145 1.69 11.39 8.49
N ASP A 146 1.94 11.30 9.78
CA ASP A 146 2.81 12.24 10.50
C ASP A 146 4.26 12.19 9.98
N ASN A 147 4.74 11.01 9.63
CA ASN A 147 6.11 10.80 9.19
C ASN A 147 6.31 11.01 7.68
N PHE A 148 5.35 10.61 6.84
CA PHE A 148 5.54 10.46 5.39
C PHE A 148 4.59 11.30 4.53
N ARG A 149 3.73 12.15 5.13
CA ARG A 149 2.78 12.98 4.38
C ARG A 149 2.85 14.45 4.83
N ASN A 150 2.96 15.37 3.88
CA ASN A 150 2.78 16.80 4.09
C ASN A 150 1.31 17.13 4.42
N LYS A 151 1.11 18.16 5.24
CA LYS A 151 -0.22 18.66 5.62
C LYS A 151 -0.95 19.33 4.47
#